data_b848ed1f9784d918086ba996a73e75bf
#
_entry.id   b848ed1f9784d918086ba996a73e75bf
#
_cell.length_a   1.000
_cell.length_b   1.000
_cell.length_c   1.000
_cell.angle_alpha   90.00
_cell.angle_beta   90.00
_cell.angle_gamma   90.00
#
_symmetry.space_group_name_H-M   'P 1'
#
loop_
_entity.id
_entity.type
_entity.pdbx_description
1 polymer ?
#
loop_
_entity_poly.entity_id
_entity_poly.type
_entity_poly.pdbx_seq_one_letter_code
_entity_poly.pdbx_strand_id
1 'polypeptide(L)'
;MGKVKIKKADIWIDMTPMSDVMVLLLTFFMMSSTFMKKEPTTVTTPMSVSEIKVPETNVLNILVDSIGHIYMGMDNEHHSQSALLGMAGQFGISINPLQRTAFLEDGMWGMSMDKLEAYLNLDPDARSLAMKEQGGIPLDSIDGGESEFQMWVREARSANDDIKVAIKADQNTPYKVIKKIMGELRDMNENRYYLITSYKTQED
;
A
#
# COMPACT_ATOMS: atom_id res chain seq x y z
N MET A 1 66.24 46.72 -21.28
CA MET A 1 65.06 46.38 -20.51
C MET A 1 64.82 44.88 -20.58
N GLY A 2 65.20 44.18 -19.49
CA GLY A 2 65.02 42.69 -19.41
C GLY A 2 63.58 42.32 -19.14
N LYS A 3 62.96 41.49 -20.02
CA LYS A 3 61.64 40.90 -19.79
C LYS A 3 61.74 39.83 -18.71
N VAL A 4 61.15 40.11 -17.54
CA VAL A 4 60.99 39.12 -16.47
C VAL A 4 59.96 38.13 -16.92
N LYS A 5 60.36 36.88 -17.20
CA LYS A 5 59.41 35.75 -17.43
C LYS A 5 58.86 35.32 -16.08
N ILE A 6 57.60 35.66 -15.82
CA ILE A 6 56.82 35.13 -14.69
C ILE A 6 56.54 33.70 -15.02
N LYS A 7 57.08 32.71 -14.28
CA LYS A 7 56.63 31.31 -14.32
C LYS A 7 55.24 31.26 -13.73
N LYS A 8 54.22 30.96 -14.55
CA LYS A 8 52.90 30.58 -14.04
C LYS A 8 53.06 29.24 -13.35
N ALA A 9 52.80 29.20 -12.04
CA ALA A 9 52.64 27.94 -11.34
C ALA A 9 51.30 27.31 -11.78
N ASP A 10 51.33 26.09 -12.29
CA ASP A 10 50.15 25.32 -12.53
C ASP A 10 49.47 25.05 -11.18
N ILE A 11 48.29 25.59 -11.01
CA ILE A 11 47.44 25.33 -9.85
C ILE A 11 46.83 23.96 -10.06
N TRP A 12 47.34 22.96 -9.36
CA TRP A 12 46.79 21.63 -9.33
C TRP A 12 45.66 21.60 -8.29
N ILE A 13 44.42 21.53 -8.75
CA ILE A 13 43.26 21.44 -7.86
C ILE A 13 43.06 19.97 -7.53
N ASP A 14 43.22 19.62 -6.26
CA ASP A 14 42.92 18.28 -5.77
C ASP A 14 41.41 18.12 -5.70
N MET A 15 40.83 17.21 -6.52
CA MET A 15 39.41 16.94 -6.60
C MET A 15 38.95 15.84 -5.62
N THR A 16 39.87 15.27 -4.85
CA THR A 16 39.57 14.19 -3.91
C THR A 16 38.50 14.58 -2.87
N PRO A 17 38.55 15.78 -2.24
CA PRO A 17 37.53 16.20 -1.28
C PRO A 17 36.13 16.38 -1.92
N MET A 18 36.08 16.85 -3.16
CA MET A 18 34.82 17.00 -3.88
C MET A 18 34.22 15.64 -4.23
N SER A 19 35.03 14.67 -4.65
CA SER A 19 34.56 13.30 -4.94
C SER A 19 34.05 12.62 -3.69
N ASP A 20 34.70 12.80 -2.55
CA ASP A 20 34.26 12.22 -1.27
C ASP A 20 32.90 12.77 -0.85
N VAL A 21 32.71 14.10 -0.91
CA VAL A 21 31.38 14.70 -0.61
C VAL A 21 30.28 14.20 -1.55
N MET A 22 30.58 14.03 -2.85
CA MET A 22 29.60 13.49 -3.81
C MET A 22 29.23 12.04 -3.48
N VAL A 23 30.22 11.20 -3.14
CA VAL A 23 29.98 9.80 -2.75
C VAL A 23 29.20 9.72 -1.44
N LEU A 24 29.52 10.55 -0.45
CA LEU A 24 28.79 10.62 0.82
C LEU A 24 27.31 11.03 0.60
N LEU A 25 27.07 12.05 -0.24
CA LEU A 25 25.71 12.46 -0.59
C LEU A 25 24.97 11.36 -1.35
N LEU A 26 25.63 10.69 -2.31
CA LEU A 26 25.02 9.59 -3.06
C LEU A 26 24.61 8.43 -2.13
N THR A 27 25.53 8.01 -1.25
CA THR A 27 25.27 6.94 -0.28
C THR A 27 24.20 7.33 0.71
N PHE A 28 24.18 8.58 1.19
CA PHE A 28 23.13 9.10 2.06
C PHE A 28 21.75 9.05 1.38
N PHE A 29 21.62 9.55 0.15
CA PHE A 29 20.36 9.49 -0.58
C PHE A 29 19.93 8.06 -0.89
N MET A 30 20.87 7.17 -1.19
CA MET A 30 20.57 5.76 -1.43
C MET A 30 20.06 5.06 -0.16
N MET A 31 20.62 5.36 1.02
CA MET A 31 20.16 4.82 2.29
C MET A 31 18.87 5.46 2.82
N SER A 32 18.64 6.74 2.51
CA SER A 32 17.42 7.45 2.93
C SER A 32 16.25 7.28 1.97
N SER A 33 16.47 6.65 0.80
CA SER A 33 15.42 6.37 -0.17
C SER A 33 14.50 5.25 0.35
N THR A 34 13.32 5.61 0.81
CA THR A 34 12.26 4.66 1.14
C THR A 34 11.32 4.52 -0.05
N PHE A 35 11.13 3.30 -0.50
CA PHE A 35 10.14 3.02 -1.54
C PHE A 35 8.74 3.10 -0.93
N MET A 36 7.96 4.08 -1.35
CA MET A 36 6.53 4.13 -0.98
C MET A 36 5.78 3.11 -1.83
N LYS A 37 5.00 2.24 -1.17
CA LYS A 37 4.11 1.31 -1.86
C LYS A 37 3.07 2.10 -2.65
N LYS A 38 2.91 1.76 -3.94
CA LYS A 38 1.93 2.44 -4.80
C LYS A 38 0.52 2.02 -4.43
N GLU A 39 -0.36 2.98 -4.19
CA GLU A 39 -1.79 2.70 -4.11
C GLU A 39 -2.31 2.32 -5.51
N PRO A 40 -3.18 1.30 -5.64
CA PRO A 40 -3.70 0.85 -6.93
C PRO A 40 -4.52 1.92 -7.64
N THR A 41 -5.15 2.82 -6.88
CA THR A 41 -5.92 3.95 -7.40
C THR A 41 -5.72 5.20 -6.55
N THR A 42 -5.84 6.37 -7.17
CA THR A 42 -5.83 7.65 -6.44
C THR A 42 -7.21 7.93 -5.88
N VAL A 43 -7.30 8.11 -4.57
CA VAL A 43 -8.55 8.36 -3.85
C VAL A 43 -8.53 9.76 -3.25
N THR A 44 -9.54 10.56 -3.58
CA THR A 44 -9.75 11.87 -2.96
C THR A 44 -10.62 11.70 -1.72
N THR A 45 -10.00 11.79 -0.54
CA THR A 45 -10.70 11.60 0.72
C THR A 45 -11.63 12.76 1.04
N PRO A 46 -12.80 12.52 1.67
CA PRO A 46 -13.71 13.56 2.10
C PRO A 46 -13.06 14.45 3.17
N MET A 47 -13.41 15.73 3.19
CA MET A 47 -12.89 16.69 4.16
C MET A 47 -13.57 16.54 5.52
N SER A 48 -12.79 16.61 6.60
CA SER A 48 -13.28 16.56 7.98
C SER A 48 -12.66 17.69 8.81
N VAL A 49 -13.39 18.15 9.79
CA VAL A 49 -12.90 19.12 10.80
C VAL A 49 -12.21 18.43 11.99
N SER A 50 -12.27 17.11 12.05
CA SER A 50 -11.68 16.31 13.12
C SER A 50 -10.40 15.64 12.63
N GLU A 51 -9.29 15.90 13.31
CA GLU A 51 -8.01 15.26 13.07
C GLU A 51 -7.87 14.05 14.00
N ILE A 52 -8.19 12.86 13.50
CA ILE A 52 -7.89 11.62 14.21
C ILE A 52 -6.60 11.07 13.62
N LYS A 53 -5.52 11.04 14.41
CA LYS A 53 -4.25 10.44 13.99
C LYS A 53 -4.42 8.94 13.83
N VAL A 54 -4.26 8.47 12.61
CA VAL A 54 -4.17 7.03 12.33
C VAL A 54 -2.80 6.55 12.82
N PRO A 55 -2.72 5.39 13.49
CA PRO A 55 -1.43 4.81 13.84
C PRO A 55 -0.59 4.55 12.59
N GLU A 56 0.72 4.74 12.71
CA GLU A 56 1.65 4.53 11.58
C GLU A 56 2.03 3.07 11.38
N THR A 57 1.80 2.23 12.38
CA THR A 57 2.21 0.81 12.38
C THR A 57 1.07 -0.09 12.80
N ASN A 58 1.13 -1.34 12.37
CA ASN A 58 0.13 -2.37 12.62
C ASN A 58 -1.25 -1.95 12.08
N VAL A 59 -1.29 -1.50 10.84
CA VAL A 59 -2.51 -1.03 10.20
C VAL A 59 -2.89 -1.92 9.02
N LEU A 60 -4.14 -2.36 9.01
CA LEU A 60 -4.82 -2.90 7.82
C LEU A 60 -5.52 -1.74 7.13
N ASN A 61 -4.96 -1.30 6.02
CA ASN A 61 -5.52 -0.25 5.20
C ASN A 61 -6.58 -0.84 4.25
N ILE A 62 -7.79 -0.35 4.33
CA ILE A 62 -8.89 -0.66 3.41
C ILE A 62 -9.11 0.58 2.56
N LEU A 63 -8.81 0.47 1.27
CA LEU A 63 -9.02 1.53 0.29
C LEU A 63 -10.28 1.23 -0.52
N VAL A 64 -11.15 2.22 -0.68
CA VAL A 64 -12.37 2.10 -1.47
C VAL A 64 -12.38 3.20 -2.53
N ASP A 65 -12.43 2.82 -3.79
CA ASP A 65 -12.45 3.78 -4.89
C ASP A 65 -13.85 4.36 -5.15
N SER A 66 -13.94 5.30 -6.09
CA SER A 66 -15.18 5.97 -6.47
C SER A 66 -16.24 5.05 -7.08
N ILE A 67 -15.84 3.89 -7.60
CA ILE A 67 -16.75 2.88 -8.19
C ILE A 67 -17.24 1.90 -7.12
N GLY A 68 -16.49 1.79 -6.02
CA GLY A 68 -16.78 0.89 -4.91
C GLY A 68 -15.91 -0.38 -4.90
N HIS A 69 -14.81 -0.41 -5.64
CA HIS A 69 -13.82 -1.46 -5.55
C HIS A 69 -13.06 -1.36 -4.21
N ILE A 70 -12.81 -2.50 -3.60
CA ILE A 70 -12.17 -2.58 -2.29
C ILE A 70 -10.80 -3.19 -2.44
N TYR A 71 -9.81 -2.48 -1.91
CA TYR A 71 -8.43 -2.92 -1.86
C TYR A 71 -7.99 -2.98 -0.41
N MET A 72 -7.12 -3.92 -0.09
CA MET A 72 -6.53 -4.07 1.24
C MET A 72 -5.01 -4.02 1.15
N GLY A 73 -4.37 -3.59 2.24
CA GLY A 73 -2.92 -3.62 2.35
C GLY A 73 -2.48 -3.52 3.80
N MET A 74 -1.35 -4.13 4.12
CA MET A 74 -0.75 -4.04 5.44
C MET A 74 0.62 -3.37 5.34
N ASP A 75 1.02 -2.69 6.39
CA ASP A 75 2.33 -2.05 6.50
C ASP A 75 3.47 -3.07 6.56
N ASN A 76 3.25 -4.20 7.22
CA ASN A 76 4.24 -5.26 7.41
C ASN A 76 4.10 -6.37 6.37
N GLU A 77 5.19 -6.61 5.62
CA GLU A 77 5.24 -7.64 4.57
C GLU A 77 5.08 -9.06 5.09
N HIS A 78 5.61 -9.35 6.29
CA HIS A 78 5.44 -10.66 6.91
C HIS A 78 3.98 -10.96 7.23
N HIS A 79 3.24 -9.97 7.73
CA HIS A 79 1.82 -10.12 8.02
C HIS A 79 1.01 -10.27 6.73
N SER A 80 1.33 -9.47 5.69
CA SER A 80 0.71 -9.59 4.36
C SER A 80 0.92 -11.00 3.77
N GLN A 81 2.15 -11.52 3.90
CA GLN A 81 2.48 -12.85 3.43
C GLN A 81 1.74 -13.95 4.20
N SER A 82 1.65 -13.83 5.53
CA SER A 82 0.93 -14.79 6.37
C SER A 82 -0.55 -14.80 6.03
N ALA A 83 -1.17 -13.64 5.85
CA ALA A 83 -2.56 -13.51 5.43
C ALA A 83 -2.82 -14.14 4.05
N LEU A 84 -1.92 -13.91 3.08
CA LEU A 84 -2.00 -14.54 1.75
C LEU A 84 -1.96 -16.07 1.86
N LEU A 85 -1.04 -16.62 2.64
CA LEU A 85 -0.91 -18.07 2.79
C LEU A 85 -2.11 -18.69 3.52
N GLY A 86 -2.67 -17.98 4.51
CA GLY A 86 -3.90 -18.38 5.19
C GLY A 86 -5.07 -18.46 4.22
N MET A 87 -5.29 -17.41 3.42
CA MET A 87 -6.32 -17.39 2.38
C MET A 87 -6.11 -18.48 1.32
N ALA A 88 -4.89 -18.61 0.81
CA ALA A 88 -4.56 -19.64 -0.18
C ALA A 88 -4.85 -21.06 0.36
N GLY A 89 -4.56 -21.31 1.63
CA GLY A 89 -4.86 -22.56 2.29
C GLY A 89 -6.37 -22.87 2.38
N GLN A 90 -7.21 -21.85 2.63
CA GLN A 90 -8.67 -22.01 2.68
C GLN A 90 -9.27 -22.31 1.30
N PHE A 91 -8.74 -21.70 0.25
CA PHE A 91 -9.20 -21.90 -1.12
C PHE A 91 -8.48 -23.05 -1.85
N GLY A 92 -7.51 -23.71 -1.19
CA GLY A 92 -6.73 -24.80 -1.79
C GLY A 92 -5.82 -24.38 -2.93
N ILE A 93 -5.42 -23.10 -2.97
CA ILE A 93 -4.55 -22.52 -3.99
C ILE A 93 -3.09 -22.65 -3.54
N SER A 94 -2.23 -23.16 -4.42
CA SER A 94 -0.79 -23.24 -4.16
C SER A 94 -0.08 -22.00 -4.67
N ILE A 95 0.43 -21.17 -3.79
CA ILE A 95 1.18 -19.96 -4.12
C ILE A 95 2.68 -20.28 -4.21
N ASN A 96 3.26 -20.10 -5.39
CA ASN A 96 4.69 -20.29 -5.59
C ASN A 96 5.52 -19.08 -5.11
N PRO A 97 6.86 -19.22 -4.94
CA PRO A 97 7.71 -18.12 -4.45
C PRO A 97 7.67 -16.86 -5.31
N LEU A 98 7.55 -16.99 -6.65
CA LEU A 98 7.48 -15.84 -7.56
C LEU A 98 6.17 -15.06 -7.38
N GLN A 99 5.04 -15.77 -7.29
CA GLN A 99 3.72 -15.17 -7.02
C GLN A 99 3.68 -14.46 -5.66
N ARG A 100 4.37 -15.02 -4.67
CA ARG A 100 4.51 -14.38 -3.35
C ARG A 100 5.26 -13.05 -3.43
N THR A 101 6.38 -13.02 -4.17
CA THR A 101 7.13 -11.79 -4.39
C THR A 101 6.27 -10.77 -5.13
N ALA A 102 5.58 -11.18 -6.20
CA ALA A 102 4.66 -10.33 -6.96
C ALA A 102 3.57 -9.70 -6.08
N PHE A 103 2.98 -10.47 -5.17
CA PHE A 103 1.98 -9.98 -4.22
C PHE A 103 2.54 -8.92 -3.25
N LEU A 104 3.77 -9.11 -2.75
CA LEU A 104 4.41 -8.16 -1.84
C LEU A 104 4.85 -6.87 -2.53
N GLU A 105 5.26 -6.96 -3.80
CA GLU A 105 5.61 -5.79 -4.63
C GLU A 105 4.43 -4.85 -4.85
N ASP A 106 3.23 -5.38 -5.05
CA ASP A 106 2.03 -4.58 -5.28
C ASP A 106 1.61 -3.77 -4.02
N GLY A 107 1.97 -4.26 -2.82
CA GLY A 107 1.76 -3.59 -1.54
C GLY A 107 0.31 -3.52 -1.07
N MET A 108 -0.64 -3.45 -1.99
CA MET A 108 -2.08 -3.59 -1.74
C MET A 108 -2.65 -4.64 -2.70
N TRP A 109 -3.61 -5.39 -2.22
CA TRP A 109 -4.33 -6.40 -3.00
C TRP A 109 -5.82 -6.08 -3.05
N GLY A 110 -6.47 -6.50 -4.10
CA GLY A 110 -7.88 -6.22 -4.35
C GLY A 110 -8.45 -7.13 -5.42
N MET A 111 -7.85 -8.29 -5.62
CA MET A 111 -8.33 -9.28 -6.57
C MET A 111 -9.10 -10.38 -5.84
N SER A 112 -10.24 -10.85 -6.40
CA SER A 112 -10.94 -12.03 -5.92
C SER A 112 -10.04 -13.26 -5.96
N MET A 113 -10.20 -14.17 -5.00
CA MET A 113 -9.38 -15.38 -4.87
C MET A 113 -9.41 -16.26 -6.14
N ASP A 114 -10.54 -16.32 -6.84
CA ASP A 114 -10.68 -17.06 -8.10
C ASP A 114 -9.74 -16.57 -9.20
N LYS A 115 -9.43 -15.28 -9.20
CA LYS A 115 -8.59 -14.63 -10.22
C LYS A 115 -7.16 -14.37 -9.74
N LEU A 116 -6.91 -14.54 -8.44
CA LEU A 116 -5.64 -14.16 -7.82
C LEU A 116 -4.45 -14.87 -8.43
N GLU A 117 -4.55 -16.18 -8.68
CA GLU A 117 -3.47 -16.97 -9.28
C GLU A 117 -3.11 -16.46 -10.69
N ALA A 118 -4.12 -16.22 -11.54
CA ALA A 118 -3.91 -15.68 -12.89
C ALA A 118 -3.31 -14.27 -12.84
N TYR A 119 -3.79 -13.44 -11.92
CA TYR A 119 -3.30 -12.08 -11.68
C TYR A 119 -1.83 -12.06 -11.28
N LEU A 120 -1.40 -12.90 -10.34
CA LEU A 120 -0.02 -12.95 -9.84
C LEU A 120 1.00 -13.45 -10.88
N ASN A 121 0.53 -14.07 -11.96
CA ASN A 121 1.38 -14.50 -13.08
C ASN A 121 1.57 -13.41 -14.15
N LEU A 122 0.91 -12.25 -14.02
CA LEU A 122 1.05 -11.13 -14.95
C LEU A 122 2.32 -10.32 -14.65
N ASP A 123 2.81 -9.61 -15.67
CA ASP A 123 3.87 -8.60 -15.50
C ASP A 123 3.38 -7.42 -14.64
N PRO A 124 4.27 -6.67 -13.95
CA PRO A 124 3.90 -5.59 -13.04
C PRO A 124 2.98 -4.52 -13.67
N ASP A 125 3.21 -4.15 -14.93
CA ASP A 125 2.38 -3.17 -15.63
C ASP A 125 0.99 -3.73 -15.93
N ALA A 126 0.91 -4.99 -16.37
CA ALA A 126 -0.35 -5.69 -16.61
C ALA A 126 -1.14 -5.89 -15.30
N ARG A 127 -0.46 -6.20 -14.18
CA ARG A 127 -1.09 -6.27 -12.86
C ARG A 127 -1.72 -4.95 -12.45
N SER A 128 -1.00 -3.83 -12.64
CA SER A 128 -1.52 -2.50 -12.35
C SER A 128 -2.81 -2.17 -13.12
N LEU A 129 -2.88 -2.56 -14.39
CA LEU A 129 -4.07 -2.35 -15.22
C LEU A 129 -5.21 -3.29 -14.79
N ALA A 130 -4.92 -4.58 -14.60
CA ALA A 130 -5.91 -5.57 -14.16
C ALA A 130 -6.52 -5.20 -12.80
N MET A 131 -5.72 -4.67 -11.88
CA MET A 131 -6.18 -4.20 -10.58
C MET A 131 -7.17 -3.05 -10.70
N LYS A 132 -6.96 -2.10 -11.62
CA LYS A 132 -7.86 -0.97 -11.86
C LYS A 132 -9.15 -1.36 -12.55
N GLU A 133 -9.09 -2.28 -13.53
CA GLU A 133 -10.24 -2.63 -14.37
C GLU A 133 -11.11 -3.73 -13.75
N GLN A 134 -10.50 -4.70 -13.11
CA GLN A 134 -11.17 -5.91 -12.62
C GLN A 134 -10.96 -6.15 -11.13
N GLY A 135 -10.30 -5.20 -10.45
CA GLY A 135 -10.06 -5.25 -9.01
C GLY A 135 -11.34 -5.08 -8.20
N GLY A 136 -11.20 -5.35 -6.93
CA GLY A 136 -12.24 -5.24 -5.92
C GLY A 136 -12.48 -6.58 -5.21
N ILE A 137 -12.20 -6.59 -3.90
CA ILE A 137 -12.53 -7.75 -3.06
C ILE A 137 -14.04 -7.85 -2.95
N PRO A 138 -14.65 -9.02 -3.24
CA PRO A 138 -16.09 -9.20 -3.12
C PRO A 138 -16.57 -9.07 -1.68
N LEU A 139 -17.71 -8.37 -1.51
CA LEU A 139 -18.46 -8.31 -0.24
C LEU A 139 -19.60 -9.32 -0.20
N ASP A 140 -19.79 -10.08 -1.27
CA ASP A 140 -20.87 -11.06 -1.31
C ASP A 140 -20.44 -12.34 -0.61
N SER A 141 -21.35 -12.89 0.21
CA SER A 141 -21.09 -14.12 0.93
C SER A 141 -20.89 -15.30 -0.02
N ILE A 142 -19.91 -16.15 0.28
CA ILE A 142 -19.65 -17.39 -0.44
C ILE A 142 -20.54 -18.47 0.15
N ASP A 143 -21.41 -19.07 -0.63
CA ASP A 143 -22.33 -20.15 -0.23
C ASP A 143 -23.13 -19.88 1.05
N GLY A 144 -23.49 -18.61 1.31
CA GLY A 144 -24.21 -18.21 2.52
C GLY A 144 -23.37 -18.17 3.79
N GLY A 145 -22.05 -18.26 3.67
CA GLY A 145 -21.06 -18.11 4.74
C GLY A 145 -20.47 -16.71 4.80
N GLU A 146 -19.20 -16.64 5.15
CA GLU A 146 -18.43 -15.39 5.21
C GLU A 146 -18.12 -14.86 3.79
N SER A 147 -17.96 -13.54 3.66
CA SER A 147 -17.48 -12.92 2.43
C SER A 147 -15.95 -13.06 2.32
N GLU A 148 -15.39 -12.97 1.09
CA GLU A 148 -13.93 -12.91 0.91
C GLU A 148 -13.31 -11.77 1.73
N PHE A 149 -14.01 -10.63 1.82
CA PHE A 149 -13.60 -9.51 2.64
C PHE A 149 -13.43 -9.89 4.12
N GLN A 150 -14.42 -10.59 4.71
CA GLN A 150 -14.34 -11.05 6.09
C GLN A 150 -13.19 -12.05 6.30
N MET A 151 -13.02 -12.96 5.36
CA MET A 151 -11.93 -13.93 5.40
C MET A 151 -10.57 -13.23 5.40
N TRP A 152 -10.35 -12.23 4.54
CA TRP A 152 -9.13 -11.44 4.54
C TRP A 152 -8.89 -10.69 5.84
N VAL A 153 -9.92 -10.06 6.41
CA VAL A 153 -9.80 -9.37 7.72
C VAL A 153 -9.44 -10.36 8.82
N ARG A 154 -10.05 -11.54 8.82
CA ARG A 154 -9.73 -12.61 9.79
C ARG A 154 -8.31 -13.11 9.66
N GLU A 155 -7.83 -13.34 8.45
CA GLU A 155 -6.44 -13.76 8.23
C GLU A 155 -5.43 -12.66 8.59
N ALA A 156 -5.77 -11.40 8.32
CA ALA A 156 -4.96 -10.26 8.77
C ALA A 156 -4.90 -10.18 10.30
N ARG A 157 -6.01 -10.44 11.00
CA ARG A 157 -6.07 -10.49 12.45
C ARG A 157 -5.28 -11.69 13.02
N SER A 158 -5.36 -12.85 12.37
CA SER A 158 -4.56 -14.04 12.72
C SER A 158 -3.06 -13.80 12.58
N ALA A 159 -2.66 -13.01 11.58
CA ALA A 159 -1.26 -12.64 11.38
C ALA A 159 -0.75 -11.63 12.42
N ASN A 160 -1.65 -10.78 12.97
CA ASN A 160 -1.33 -9.80 14.00
C ASN A 160 -2.59 -9.41 14.80
N ASP A 161 -2.65 -9.84 16.07
CA ASP A 161 -3.79 -9.54 16.97
C ASP A 161 -3.96 -8.04 17.28
N ASP A 162 -2.87 -7.27 17.24
CA ASP A 162 -2.89 -5.82 17.51
C ASP A 162 -3.20 -4.97 16.27
N ILE A 163 -3.60 -5.59 15.15
CA ILE A 163 -3.85 -4.85 13.91
C ILE A 163 -5.03 -3.89 14.07
N LYS A 164 -4.88 -2.68 13.54
CA LYS A 164 -5.90 -1.63 13.54
C LYS A 164 -6.42 -1.44 12.13
N VAL A 165 -7.74 -1.38 12.00
CA VAL A 165 -8.38 -1.20 10.70
C VAL A 165 -8.48 0.28 10.38
N ALA A 166 -7.99 0.69 9.22
CA ALA A 166 -8.13 2.05 8.68
C ALA A 166 -8.84 1.99 7.34
N ILE A 167 -9.88 2.80 7.18
CA ILE A 167 -10.69 2.86 5.95
C ILE A 167 -10.44 4.20 5.28
N LYS A 168 -9.96 4.18 4.04
CA LYS A 168 -9.77 5.32 3.16
C LYS A 168 -10.73 5.20 2.00
N ALA A 169 -11.75 6.02 1.95
CA ALA A 169 -12.77 6.00 0.90
C ALA A 169 -12.72 7.27 0.05
N ASP A 170 -13.03 7.15 -1.24
CA ASP A 170 -13.22 8.31 -2.11
C ASP A 170 -14.51 9.06 -1.75
N GLN A 171 -14.48 10.38 -1.90
CA GLN A 171 -15.66 11.23 -1.64
C GLN A 171 -16.86 10.88 -2.53
N ASN A 172 -16.61 10.29 -3.70
CA ASN A 172 -17.65 9.88 -4.65
C ASN A 172 -18.10 8.42 -4.44
N THR A 173 -17.50 7.69 -3.49
CA THR A 173 -17.87 6.29 -3.21
C THR A 173 -19.34 6.20 -2.80
N PRO A 174 -20.14 5.29 -3.39
CA PRO A 174 -21.52 5.08 -2.99
C PRO A 174 -21.62 4.70 -1.51
N TYR A 175 -22.39 5.46 -0.73
CA TYR A 175 -22.59 5.20 0.70
C TYR A 175 -23.02 3.75 1.02
N LYS A 176 -23.75 3.13 0.09
CA LYS A 176 -24.18 1.73 0.23
C LYS A 176 -22.99 0.77 0.41
N VAL A 177 -21.87 1.00 -0.30
CA VAL A 177 -20.65 0.17 -0.21
C VAL A 177 -20.01 0.36 1.15
N ILE A 178 -19.81 1.61 1.59
CA ILE A 178 -19.25 1.92 2.90
C ILE A 178 -20.10 1.31 4.02
N LYS A 179 -21.44 1.45 3.94
CA LYS A 179 -22.34 0.85 4.91
C LYS A 179 -22.22 -0.68 4.97
N LYS A 180 -22.02 -1.34 3.81
CA LYS A 180 -21.84 -2.78 3.74
C LYS A 180 -20.52 -3.19 4.40
N ILE A 181 -19.40 -2.51 4.09
CA ILE A 181 -18.10 -2.73 4.74
C ILE A 181 -18.20 -2.59 6.26
N MET A 182 -18.83 -1.53 6.74
CA MET A 182 -19.05 -1.33 8.19
C MET A 182 -19.93 -2.43 8.81
N GLY A 183 -20.90 -2.93 8.07
CA GLY A 183 -21.71 -4.07 8.47
C GLY A 183 -20.89 -5.34 8.63
N GLU A 184 -20.10 -5.70 7.60
CA GLU A 184 -19.21 -6.85 7.61
C GLU A 184 -18.21 -6.81 8.78
N LEU A 185 -17.59 -5.65 9.02
CA LEU A 185 -16.67 -5.46 10.16
C LEU A 185 -17.38 -5.62 11.50
N ARG A 186 -18.60 -5.08 11.64
CA ARG A 186 -19.40 -5.21 12.87
C ARG A 186 -19.79 -6.66 13.14
N ASP A 187 -20.14 -7.42 12.10
CA ASP A 187 -20.52 -8.84 12.23
C ASP A 187 -19.34 -9.70 12.70
N MET A 188 -18.09 -9.24 12.44
CA MET A 188 -16.86 -9.83 12.96
C MET A 188 -16.46 -9.30 14.36
N ASN A 189 -17.28 -8.45 15.00
CA ASN A 189 -16.95 -7.72 16.22
C ASN A 189 -15.79 -6.72 16.10
N GLU A 190 -15.38 -6.35 14.87
CA GLU A 190 -14.41 -5.31 14.61
C GLU A 190 -15.07 -3.93 14.66
N ASN A 191 -15.33 -3.45 15.88
CA ASN A 191 -16.05 -2.20 16.10
C ASN A 191 -15.15 -0.97 16.16
N ARG A 192 -13.82 -1.15 16.07
CA ARG A 192 -12.84 -0.07 16.14
C ARG A 192 -12.09 0.06 14.82
N TYR A 193 -12.45 1.06 14.04
CA TYR A 193 -11.78 1.41 12.80
C TYR A 193 -11.57 2.90 12.70
N TYR A 194 -10.53 3.31 11.96
CA TYR A 194 -10.19 4.70 11.70
C TYR A 194 -10.67 5.06 10.30
N LEU A 195 -11.41 6.17 10.19
CA LEU A 195 -11.77 6.74 8.89
C LEU A 195 -10.72 7.78 8.52
N ILE A 196 -10.04 7.56 7.40
CA ILE A 196 -9.06 8.51 6.89
C ILE A 196 -9.78 9.58 6.10
N THR A 197 -9.64 10.84 6.56
CA THR A 197 -10.24 12.03 5.95
C THR A 197 -9.18 13.09 5.73
N SER A 198 -9.39 13.98 4.78
CA SER A 198 -8.57 15.18 4.60
C SER A 198 -8.97 16.26 5.59
N TYR A 199 -8.01 17.06 6.03
CA TYR A 199 -8.32 18.21 6.91
C TYR A 199 -8.91 19.35 6.07
N LYS A 200 -10.04 19.91 6.53
CA LYS A 200 -10.62 21.10 5.93
C LYS A 200 -9.90 22.34 6.47
N THR A 201 -9.09 23.01 5.66
CA THR A 201 -8.53 24.32 5.99
C THR A 201 -9.65 25.36 5.95
N GLN A 202 -9.66 26.32 6.89
CA GLN A 202 -10.73 27.33 7.04
C GLN A 202 -10.85 28.36 5.90
N GLU A 203 -10.20 28.13 4.75
CA GLU A 203 -10.16 29.07 3.63
C GLU A 203 -10.97 28.63 2.40
N ASP A 204 -11.76 27.54 2.50
CA ASP A 204 -12.67 27.09 1.41
C ASP A 204 -14.14 27.13 1.83
#